data_c2cc5efb71303825b1f6466285fc0d68
#
_entry.id   c2cc5efb71303825b1f6466285fc0d68
#
_cell.length_a   1.000
_cell.length_b   1.000
_cell.length_c   1.000
_cell.angle_alpha   90.00
_cell.angle_beta   90.00
_cell.angle_gamma   90.00
#
_symmetry.space_group_name_H-M   'P 1'
#
loop_
_entity.id
_entity.type
_entity.pdbx_description
1 polymer ?
#
loop_
_entity_poly.entity_id
_entity_poly.type
_entity_poly.pdbx_seq_one_letter_code
_entity_poly.pdbx_strand_id
1 'polypeptide(L)'
;MNNQVCLEWIPAHRGHLGNEIADRMARLGTGTNRYGPALLVPVPVSTSFTKGLIKKWANSRHQYYWENIKDHRQSKMTMPQVVIKVWNQVKKLTRKLMRISTHLLTGHNVLRYHLNNMDIEDSPMCEQCGEGFKEDAFHFIGRCAKWANIRYSIFKFHYLNKDQMSNINVQKMLTFVRKTQRYLEE
;
A
#
# COMPACT_ATOMS: atom_id res chain seq x y z
N MET A 1 -48.93 40.84 -9.71
CA MET A 1 -48.87 39.56 -10.47
C MET A 1 -48.38 38.50 -9.51
N ASN A 2 -49.19 37.49 -9.26
CA ASN A 2 -48.79 36.37 -8.41
C ASN A 2 -48.10 35.34 -9.28
N ASN A 3 -46.76 35.15 -9.11
CA ASN A 3 -46.03 34.12 -9.81
C ASN A 3 -46.25 32.79 -9.09
N GLN A 4 -46.70 31.78 -9.83
CA GLN A 4 -46.80 30.42 -9.31
C GLN A 4 -45.46 29.72 -9.56
N VAL A 5 -44.83 29.21 -8.48
CA VAL A 5 -43.57 28.48 -8.57
C VAL A 5 -43.86 27.00 -8.40
N CYS A 6 -43.43 26.17 -9.34
CA CYS A 6 -43.52 24.73 -9.28
C CYS A 6 -42.10 24.14 -9.10
N LEU A 7 -41.92 23.26 -8.14
CA LEU A 7 -40.68 22.55 -7.94
C LEU A 7 -40.81 21.10 -8.44
N GLU A 8 -39.93 20.73 -9.37
CA GLU A 8 -39.90 19.38 -9.92
C GLU A 8 -38.49 18.77 -9.71
N TRP A 9 -38.47 17.52 -9.24
CA TRP A 9 -37.21 16.78 -9.12
C TRP A 9 -36.84 16.19 -10.48
N ILE A 10 -35.61 16.48 -10.93
CA ILE A 10 -35.05 15.92 -12.17
C ILE A 10 -33.74 15.19 -11.87
N PRO A 11 -33.48 14.03 -12.53
CA PRO A 11 -32.23 13.30 -12.33
C PRO A 11 -31.05 14.09 -12.93
N ALA A 12 -29.91 14.13 -12.23
CA ALA A 12 -28.69 14.76 -12.69
C ALA A 12 -28.14 14.06 -13.97
N HIS A 13 -27.58 14.87 -14.88
CA HIS A 13 -26.91 14.38 -16.10
C HIS A 13 -27.78 13.52 -17.04
N ARG A 14 -29.05 13.85 -17.16
CA ARG A 14 -30.04 13.19 -18.05
C ARG A 14 -30.47 14.06 -19.23
N GLY A 15 -29.69 15.07 -19.60
CA GLY A 15 -29.97 15.92 -20.78
C GLY A 15 -31.01 17.01 -20.53
N HIS A 16 -31.43 17.29 -19.31
CA HIS A 16 -32.28 18.44 -18.97
C HIS A 16 -31.47 19.73 -19.14
N LEU A 17 -31.74 20.48 -20.20
CA LEU A 17 -30.92 21.63 -20.62
C LEU A 17 -30.64 22.63 -19.49
N GLY A 18 -31.65 23.01 -18.73
CA GLY A 18 -31.48 23.93 -17.59
C GLY A 18 -30.52 23.41 -16.50
N ASN A 19 -30.59 22.10 -16.19
CA ASN A 19 -29.72 21.45 -15.23
C ASN A 19 -28.27 21.34 -15.73
N GLU A 20 -28.10 21.01 -17.02
CA GLU A 20 -26.78 20.93 -17.65
C GLU A 20 -26.09 22.31 -17.74
N ILE A 21 -26.87 23.38 -18.04
CA ILE A 21 -26.36 24.76 -18.02
C ILE A 21 -25.95 25.14 -16.57
N ALA A 22 -26.78 24.86 -15.55
CA ALA A 22 -26.49 25.19 -14.17
C ALA A 22 -25.22 24.46 -13.68
N ASP A 23 -25.06 23.17 -14.01
CA ASP A 23 -23.87 22.37 -13.65
C ASP A 23 -22.62 22.93 -14.37
N ARG A 24 -22.73 23.29 -15.66
CA ARG A 24 -21.64 23.92 -16.41
C ARG A 24 -21.23 25.27 -15.82
N MET A 25 -22.19 26.11 -15.42
CA MET A 25 -21.90 27.39 -14.78
C MET A 25 -21.27 27.24 -13.41
N ALA A 26 -21.72 26.28 -12.63
CA ALA A 26 -21.13 25.94 -11.34
C ALA A 26 -19.64 25.48 -11.51
N ARG A 27 -19.36 24.62 -12.48
CA ARG A 27 -17.98 24.19 -12.80
C ARG A 27 -17.10 25.37 -13.27
N LEU A 28 -17.61 26.21 -14.12
CA LEU A 28 -16.89 27.42 -14.56
C LEU A 28 -16.62 28.36 -13.38
N GLY A 29 -17.58 28.54 -12.48
CA GLY A 29 -17.41 29.34 -11.26
C GLY A 29 -16.34 28.81 -10.31
N THR A 30 -16.18 27.49 -10.22
CA THR A 30 -15.14 26.87 -9.37
C THR A 30 -13.76 26.90 -9.99
N GLY A 31 -13.64 26.99 -11.30
CA GLY A 31 -12.36 26.96 -12.04
C GLY A 31 -11.73 28.34 -12.30
N THR A 32 -12.46 29.44 -12.09
CA THR A 32 -11.96 30.78 -12.37
C THR A 32 -11.50 31.48 -11.10
N ASN A 33 -10.21 31.84 -11.01
CA ASN A 33 -9.70 32.83 -10.06
C ASN A 33 -10.20 34.25 -10.33
N ARG A 34 -11.23 34.43 -11.17
CA ARG A 34 -11.84 35.69 -11.51
C ARG A 34 -12.99 35.95 -10.55
N TYR A 35 -12.65 36.15 -9.30
CA TYR A 35 -13.55 36.94 -8.46
C TYR A 35 -13.38 38.38 -8.88
N GLY A 36 -14.43 38.95 -9.45
CA GLY A 36 -14.54 40.39 -9.59
C GLY A 36 -14.25 41.09 -8.24
N PRO A 37 -14.18 42.45 -8.20
CA PRO A 37 -13.75 43.16 -7.03
C PRO A 37 -14.54 42.73 -5.81
N ALA A 38 -13.85 41.98 -4.94
CA ALA A 38 -14.20 41.66 -3.59
C ALA A 38 -15.60 41.06 -3.34
N LEU A 39 -15.74 39.76 -3.48
CA LEU A 39 -16.56 39.05 -2.51
C LEU A 39 -15.84 39.17 -1.15
N LEU A 40 -16.19 40.21 -0.39
CA LEU A 40 -15.65 40.49 0.97
C LEU A 40 -16.06 39.43 2.01
N VAL A 41 -16.80 38.42 1.60
CA VAL A 41 -17.21 37.30 2.45
C VAL A 41 -16.38 36.10 2.08
N PRO A 42 -15.52 35.59 2.96
CA PRO A 42 -14.77 34.35 2.71
C PRO A 42 -15.76 33.21 2.49
N VAL A 43 -15.75 32.61 1.31
CA VAL A 43 -16.56 31.43 1.02
C VAL A 43 -16.03 30.29 1.92
N PRO A 44 -16.82 29.72 2.81
CA PRO A 44 -16.34 28.66 3.69
C PRO A 44 -15.95 27.43 2.86
N VAL A 45 -14.72 26.98 3.05
CA VAL A 45 -14.20 25.78 2.39
C VAL A 45 -14.88 24.55 2.99
N SER A 46 -15.38 23.64 2.13
CA SER A 46 -16.05 22.43 2.63
C SER A 46 -15.10 21.56 3.46
N THR A 47 -15.60 20.98 4.54
CA THR A 47 -14.84 20.07 5.39
C THR A 47 -14.29 18.87 4.63
N SER A 48 -15.01 18.39 3.60
CA SER A 48 -14.57 17.30 2.72
C SER A 48 -13.32 17.70 1.92
N PHE A 49 -13.32 18.90 1.34
CA PHE A 49 -12.17 19.43 0.59
C PHE A 49 -10.96 19.60 1.52
N THR A 50 -11.13 20.20 2.70
CA THR A 50 -10.08 20.40 3.69
C THR A 50 -9.48 19.07 4.13
N LYS A 51 -10.31 18.07 4.46
CA LYS A 51 -9.86 16.72 4.79
C LYS A 51 -9.06 16.09 3.64
N GLY A 52 -9.48 16.32 2.39
CA GLY A 52 -8.74 15.87 1.20
C GLY A 52 -7.35 16.49 1.10
N LEU A 53 -7.23 17.80 1.33
CA LEU A 53 -5.94 18.51 1.34
C LEU A 53 -5.02 18.00 2.46
N ILE A 54 -5.54 17.89 3.68
CA ILE A 54 -4.79 17.37 4.84
C ILE A 54 -4.28 15.96 4.55
N LYS A 55 -5.11 15.09 3.99
CA LYS A 55 -4.73 13.73 3.62
C LYS A 55 -3.61 13.72 2.57
N LYS A 56 -3.72 14.54 1.53
CA LYS A 56 -2.66 14.67 0.50
C LYS A 56 -1.35 15.15 1.12
N TRP A 57 -1.40 16.19 1.93
CA TRP A 57 -0.24 16.74 2.64
C TRP A 57 0.41 15.68 3.56
N ALA A 58 -0.38 15.00 4.39
CA ALA A 58 0.11 13.98 5.29
C ALA A 58 0.77 12.81 4.54
N ASN A 59 0.17 12.34 3.44
CA ASN A 59 0.74 11.30 2.60
C ASN A 59 2.08 11.74 1.97
N SER A 60 2.16 12.97 1.45
CA SER A 60 3.40 13.51 0.88
C SER A 60 4.51 13.63 1.92
N ARG A 61 4.18 14.11 3.13
CA ARG A 61 5.15 14.21 4.25
C ARG A 61 5.61 12.83 4.72
N HIS A 62 4.69 11.87 4.80
CA HIS A 62 5.01 10.50 5.19
C HIS A 62 5.91 9.82 4.14
N GLN A 63 5.60 9.98 2.85
CA GLN A 63 6.43 9.45 1.77
C GLN A 63 7.82 10.07 1.77
N TYR A 64 7.93 11.39 1.91
CA TYR A 64 9.20 12.08 2.02
C TYR A 64 10.03 11.55 3.20
N TYR A 65 9.42 11.40 4.38
CA TYR A 65 10.08 10.83 5.55
C TYR A 65 10.55 9.39 5.29
N TRP A 66 9.69 8.56 4.71
CA TRP A 66 10.01 7.18 4.37
C TRP A 66 11.19 7.04 3.41
N GLU A 67 11.27 7.89 2.38
CA GLU A 67 12.36 7.89 1.41
C GLU A 67 13.71 8.27 2.04
N ASN A 68 13.70 9.25 2.96
CA ASN A 68 14.90 9.81 3.55
C ASN A 68 15.43 9.06 4.79
N ILE A 69 14.67 8.17 5.39
CA ILE A 69 15.17 7.28 6.44
C ILE A 69 16.27 6.37 5.87
N LYS A 70 17.42 6.26 6.55
CA LYS A 70 18.54 5.41 6.09
C LYS A 70 18.34 3.94 6.43
N ASP A 71 17.63 3.66 7.50
CA ASP A 71 17.35 2.32 8.01
C ASP A 71 16.21 1.62 7.25
N HIS A 72 15.79 0.48 7.75
CA HIS A 72 14.65 -0.29 7.23
C HIS A 72 14.83 -0.83 5.81
N ARG A 73 16.05 -1.24 5.44
CA ARG A 73 16.38 -1.74 4.08
C ARG A 73 15.42 -2.81 3.58
N GLN A 74 15.08 -3.80 4.41
CA GLN A 74 14.16 -4.86 4.05
C GLN A 74 12.74 -4.33 3.81
N SER A 75 12.24 -3.50 4.72
CA SER A 75 10.91 -2.88 4.59
C SER A 75 10.82 -2.00 3.35
N LYS A 76 11.86 -1.26 3.00
CA LYS A 76 11.91 -0.45 1.76
C LYS A 76 11.92 -1.30 0.49
N MET A 77 12.54 -2.47 0.53
CA MET A 77 12.52 -3.40 -0.60
C MET A 77 11.13 -3.98 -0.83
N THR A 78 10.42 -4.33 0.23
CA THR A 78 9.07 -4.91 0.15
C THR A 78 7.97 -3.87 0.03
N MET A 79 8.21 -2.66 0.54
CA MET A 79 7.27 -1.53 0.56
C MET A 79 7.99 -0.23 0.18
N PRO A 80 8.36 -0.03 -1.09
CA PRO A 80 9.11 1.17 -1.52
C PRO A 80 8.30 2.46 -1.35
N GLN A 81 7.00 2.34 -1.30
CA GLN A 81 6.07 3.46 -1.07
C GLN A 81 5.22 3.21 0.17
N VAL A 82 4.83 4.29 0.83
CA VAL A 82 3.86 4.24 1.93
C VAL A 82 2.47 3.94 1.36
N VAL A 83 2.09 2.67 1.38
CA VAL A 83 0.82 2.22 0.78
C VAL A 83 -0.10 1.59 1.83
N ILE A 84 -1.29 2.11 1.93
CA ILE A 84 -2.38 1.55 2.76
C ILE A 84 -2.78 0.14 2.30
N LYS A 85 -2.44 -0.24 1.06
CA LYS A 85 -2.79 -1.53 0.46
C LYS A 85 -2.28 -2.73 1.29
N VAL A 86 -1.02 -2.69 1.76
CA VAL A 86 -0.44 -3.75 2.60
C VAL A 86 -1.16 -3.82 3.94
N TRP A 87 -1.38 -2.68 4.60
CA TRP A 87 -2.14 -2.61 5.84
C TRP A 87 -3.54 -3.22 5.72
N ASN A 88 -4.25 -2.94 4.62
CA ASN A 88 -5.59 -3.49 4.37
C ASN A 88 -5.60 -5.02 4.20
N GLN A 89 -4.49 -5.61 3.79
CA GLN A 89 -4.33 -7.06 3.74
C GLN A 89 -4.00 -7.64 5.12
N VAL A 90 -3.11 -6.97 5.86
CA VAL A 90 -2.60 -7.46 7.16
C VAL A 90 -3.63 -7.33 8.28
N LYS A 91 -4.37 -6.23 8.36
CA LYS A 91 -5.34 -5.95 9.45
C LYS A 91 -6.47 -6.97 9.59
N LYS A 92 -6.70 -7.77 8.56
CA LYS A 92 -7.74 -8.83 8.54
C LYS A 92 -7.21 -10.20 8.94
N LEU A 93 -5.92 -10.32 9.20
CA LEU A 93 -5.27 -11.57 9.56
C LEU A 93 -5.44 -11.88 11.04
N THR A 94 -5.36 -13.16 11.38
CA THR A 94 -5.19 -13.59 12.79
C THR A 94 -3.86 -13.06 13.34
N ARG A 95 -3.74 -12.95 14.67
CA ARG A 95 -2.53 -12.45 15.34
C ARG A 95 -1.25 -13.20 14.90
N LYS A 96 -1.33 -14.54 14.79
CA LYS A 96 -0.20 -15.38 14.32
C LYS A 96 0.21 -15.02 12.90
N LEU A 97 -0.74 -14.93 11.96
CA LEU A 97 -0.47 -14.61 10.56
C LEU A 97 0.01 -13.16 10.38
N MET A 98 -0.51 -12.24 11.19
CA MET A 98 -0.06 -10.85 11.21
C MET A 98 1.41 -10.77 11.64
N ARG A 99 1.81 -11.48 12.71
CA ARG A 99 3.19 -11.57 13.17
C ARG A 99 4.10 -12.07 12.06
N ILE A 100 3.79 -13.22 11.44
CA ILE A 100 4.58 -13.79 10.35
C ILE A 100 4.73 -12.80 9.19
N SER A 101 3.62 -12.14 8.78
CA SER A 101 3.66 -11.17 7.70
C SER A 101 4.56 -9.98 8.03
N THR A 102 4.44 -9.43 9.24
CA THR A 102 5.27 -8.31 9.69
C THR A 102 6.74 -8.71 9.74
N HIS A 103 7.07 -9.86 10.29
CA HIS A 103 8.43 -10.38 10.36
C HIS A 103 9.08 -10.48 8.97
N LEU A 104 8.37 -11.02 7.99
CA LEU A 104 8.88 -11.15 6.63
C LEU A 104 9.01 -9.81 5.90
N LEU A 105 8.06 -8.90 6.11
CA LEU A 105 8.09 -7.58 5.48
C LEU A 105 9.17 -6.66 6.07
N THR A 106 9.45 -6.78 7.37
CA THR A 106 10.42 -5.92 8.06
C THR A 106 11.83 -6.50 8.11
N GLY A 107 11.97 -7.82 7.93
CA GLY A 107 13.25 -8.54 8.06
C GLY A 107 13.59 -8.98 9.48
N HIS A 108 12.76 -8.66 10.48
CA HIS A 108 12.88 -9.14 11.86
C HIS A 108 12.20 -10.51 11.98
N ASN A 109 12.90 -11.57 11.62
CA ASN A 109 12.31 -12.89 11.44
C ASN A 109 13.25 -14.01 11.96
N VAL A 110 12.78 -15.24 11.92
CA VAL A 110 13.52 -16.44 12.38
C VAL A 110 14.46 -17.00 11.30
N LEU A 111 14.77 -16.24 10.25
CA LEU A 111 15.72 -16.68 9.23
C LEU A 111 17.16 -16.41 9.70
N ARG A 112 18.08 -17.26 9.28
CA ARG A 112 19.48 -17.27 9.76
C ARG A 112 20.20 -15.95 9.64
N TYR A 113 19.96 -15.18 8.58
CA TYR A 113 20.58 -13.87 8.44
C TYR A 113 20.19 -12.89 9.55
N HIS A 114 18.92 -12.89 9.98
CA HIS A 114 18.49 -12.06 11.10
C HIS A 114 18.99 -12.58 12.44
N LEU A 115 18.92 -13.89 12.66
CA LEU A 115 19.39 -14.52 13.87
C LEU A 115 20.92 -14.35 14.06
N ASN A 116 21.69 -14.45 12.98
CA ASN A 116 23.12 -14.17 13.00
C ASN A 116 23.44 -12.70 13.37
N ASN A 117 22.64 -11.74 12.89
CA ASN A 117 22.80 -10.34 13.29
C ASN A 117 22.46 -10.08 14.78
N MET A 118 21.80 -11.05 15.42
CA MET A 118 21.47 -11.02 16.86
C MET A 118 22.38 -11.95 17.70
N ASP A 119 23.45 -12.46 17.08
CA ASP A 119 24.40 -13.40 17.73
C ASP A 119 23.72 -14.69 18.28
N ILE A 120 22.60 -15.12 17.66
CA ILE A 120 21.87 -16.35 18.01
C ILE A 120 22.33 -17.51 17.14
N GLU A 121 22.69 -17.24 15.87
CA GLU A 121 23.17 -18.23 14.89
C GLU A 121 24.58 -17.89 14.42
N ASP A 122 25.43 -18.88 14.29
CA ASP A 122 26.85 -18.70 13.88
C ASP A 122 27.00 -18.31 12.42
N SER A 123 26.08 -18.74 11.56
CA SER A 123 26.16 -18.52 10.12
C SER A 123 24.89 -17.91 9.55
N PRO A 124 25.00 -16.84 8.76
CA PRO A 124 23.85 -16.23 8.08
C PRO A 124 23.40 -17.00 6.82
N MET A 125 24.11 -18.07 6.42
CA MET A 125 23.92 -18.74 5.15
C MET A 125 22.72 -19.69 5.17
N CYS A 126 22.05 -19.82 4.00
CA CYS A 126 20.92 -20.71 3.83
C CYS A 126 21.38 -22.16 3.74
N GLU A 127 21.02 -22.98 4.70
CA GLU A 127 21.27 -24.44 4.67
C GLU A 127 20.31 -25.19 3.75
N GLN A 128 19.19 -24.59 3.37
CA GLN A 128 18.15 -25.25 2.59
C GLN A 128 18.53 -25.50 1.12
N CYS A 129 19.28 -24.58 0.49
CA CYS A 129 19.70 -24.71 -0.89
C CYS A 129 21.20 -25.02 -1.06
N GLY A 130 22.03 -24.77 -0.05
CA GLY A 130 23.49 -25.01 -0.13
C GLY A 130 24.23 -24.09 -1.11
N GLU A 131 23.59 -23.04 -1.66
CA GLU A 131 24.17 -22.17 -2.68
C GLU A 131 25.04 -21.03 -2.10
N GLY A 132 25.28 -20.98 -0.81
CA GLY A 132 26.11 -19.95 -0.16
C GLY A 132 25.47 -18.55 -0.11
N PHE A 133 24.17 -18.43 -0.24
CA PHE A 133 23.46 -17.17 -0.07
C PHE A 133 22.97 -16.98 1.36
N LYS A 134 22.95 -15.73 1.83
CA LYS A 134 22.36 -15.38 3.12
C LYS A 134 20.87 -15.70 3.15
N GLU A 135 20.39 -16.33 4.22
CA GLU A 135 18.98 -16.64 4.39
C GLU A 135 18.22 -15.41 4.94
N ASP A 136 18.00 -14.42 4.10
CA ASP A 136 17.09 -13.30 4.37
C ASP A 136 15.70 -13.56 3.76
N ALA A 137 14.73 -12.68 4.05
CA ALA A 137 13.38 -12.84 3.54
C ALA A 137 13.31 -12.77 1.99
N PHE A 138 14.20 -12.02 1.35
CA PHE A 138 14.27 -11.97 -0.11
C PHE A 138 14.79 -13.29 -0.69
N HIS A 139 15.83 -13.87 -0.10
CA HIS A 139 16.32 -15.18 -0.51
C HIS A 139 15.24 -16.25 -0.29
N PHE A 140 14.68 -16.32 0.92
CA PHE A 140 13.67 -17.33 1.27
C PHE A 140 12.45 -17.29 0.34
N ILE A 141 11.82 -16.13 0.21
CA ILE A 141 10.60 -16.00 -0.59
C ILE A 141 10.91 -15.98 -2.09
N GLY A 142 11.97 -15.29 -2.52
CA GLY A 142 12.21 -14.94 -3.92
C GLY A 142 13.25 -15.80 -4.63
N ARG A 143 14.27 -16.31 -3.95
CA ARG A 143 15.48 -16.84 -4.61
C ARG A 143 15.84 -18.28 -4.26
N CYS A 144 15.55 -18.76 -3.06
CA CYS A 144 16.01 -20.08 -2.62
C CYS A 144 15.59 -21.20 -3.58
N ALA A 145 16.56 -21.95 -4.13
CA ALA A 145 16.31 -23.03 -5.10
C ALA A 145 15.47 -24.15 -4.50
N LYS A 146 15.64 -24.46 -3.22
CA LYS A 146 14.84 -25.47 -2.50
C LYS A 146 13.33 -25.29 -2.71
N TRP A 147 12.86 -24.04 -2.78
CA TRP A 147 11.45 -23.70 -2.82
C TRP A 147 10.96 -23.26 -4.21
N ALA A 148 11.75 -23.44 -5.27
CA ALA A 148 11.43 -22.96 -6.63
C ALA A 148 10.08 -23.49 -7.15
N ASN A 149 9.80 -24.78 -6.98
CA ASN A 149 8.54 -25.39 -7.42
C ASN A 149 7.33 -24.90 -6.63
N ILE A 150 7.46 -24.76 -5.29
CA ILE A 150 6.38 -24.19 -4.45
C ILE A 150 6.12 -22.73 -4.85
N ARG A 151 7.19 -21.96 -5.08
CA ARG A 151 7.11 -20.58 -5.56
C ARG A 151 6.39 -20.48 -6.89
N TYR A 152 6.74 -21.32 -7.86
CA TYR A 152 6.08 -21.37 -9.16
C TYR A 152 4.58 -21.69 -9.03
N SER A 153 4.21 -22.65 -8.19
CA SER A 153 2.80 -23.01 -7.99
C SER A 153 1.92 -21.83 -7.53
N ILE A 154 2.51 -20.87 -6.78
CA ILE A 154 1.78 -19.77 -6.14
C ILE A 154 1.92 -18.47 -6.91
N PHE A 155 3.14 -18.11 -7.31
CA PHE A 155 3.45 -16.81 -7.92
C PHE A 155 3.59 -16.90 -9.44
N LYS A 156 3.69 -18.11 -10.02
CA LYS A 156 3.95 -18.39 -11.44
C LYS A 156 5.35 -17.98 -11.91
N PHE A 157 6.29 -17.85 -10.97
CA PHE A 157 7.70 -17.59 -11.22
C PHE A 157 8.53 -18.54 -10.36
N HIS A 158 9.63 -19.07 -10.92
CA HIS A 158 10.61 -19.87 -10.16
C HIS A 158 11.49 -18.99 -9.27
N TYR A 159 11.76 -17.77 -9.72
CA TYR A 159 12.50 -16.75 -8.98
C TYR A 159 11.75 -15.42 -9.06
N LEU A 160 11.79 -14.64 -7.99
CA LEU A 160 11.20 -13.31 -7.94
C LEU A 160 12.31 -12.26 -7.98
N ASN A 161 12.11 -11.21 -8.77
CA ASN A 161 12.97 -10.02 -8.74
C ASN A 161 12.49 -9.03 -7.66
N LYS A 162 13.23 -7.92 -7.49
CA LYS A 162 12.91 -6.91 -6.48
C LYS A 162 11.53 -6.26 -6.72
N ASP A 163 11.17 -5.99 -7.98
CA ASP A 163 9.89 -5.36 -8.32
C ASP A 163 8.70 -6.29 -8.02
N GLN A 164 8.88 -7.59 -8.26
CA GLN A 164 7.87 -8.59 -7.92
C GLN A 164 7.73 -8.76 -6.39
N MET A 165 8.84 -8.63 -5.65
CA MET A 165 8.82 -8.64 -4.18
C MET A 165 8.16 -7.40 -3.60
N SER A 166 8.37 -6.21 -4.17
CA SER A 166 7.75 -4.95 -3.72
C SER A 166 6.23 -4.93 -3.94
N ASN A 167 5.74 -5.74 -4.85
CA ASN A 167 4.31 -5.88 -5.15
C ASN A 167 3.71 -7.20 -4.66
N ILE A 168 4.38 -7.87 -3.74
CA ILE A 168 3.94 -9.19 -3.28
C ILE A 168 2.57 -9.11 -2.58
N ASN A 169 1.69 -10.03 -2.94
CA ASN A 169 0.43 -10.18 -2.24
C ASN A 169 0.64 -10.95 -0.94
N VAL A 170 0.23 -10.36 0.19
CA VAL A 170 0.43 -10.93 1.53
C VAL A 170 -0.22 -12.32 1.67
N GLN A 171 -1.39 -12.55 1.08
CA GLN A 171 -2.06 -13.86 1.15
C GLN A 171 -1.27 -14.94 0.40
N LYS A 172 -0.73 -14.60 -0.80
CA LYS A 172 0.15 -15.50 -1.55
C LYS A 172 1.44 -15.79 -0.78
N MET A 173 2.02 -14.76 -0.15
CA MET A 173 3.20 -14.91 0.70
C MET A 173 2.94 -15.87 1.87
N LEU A 174 1.82 -15.71 2.58
CA LEU A 174 1.43 -16.60 3.68
C LEU A 174 1.13 -18.03 3.20
N THR A 175 0.54 -18.18 2.00
CA THR A 175 0.36 -19.51 1.39
C THR A 175 1.70 -20.18 1.09
N PHE A 176 2.68 -19.41 0.61
CA PHE A 176 4.03 -19.91 0.40
C PHE A 176 4.68 -20.36 1.71
N VAL A 177 4.65 -19.52 2.75
CA VAL A 177 5.19 -19.84 4.09
C VAL A 177 4.56 -21.12 4.64
N ARG A 178 3.24 -21.28 4.52
CA ARG A 178 2.55 -22.48 4.98
C ARG A 178 3.00 -23.74 4.22
N LYS A 179 3.17 -23.66 2.90
CA LYS A 179 3.61 -24.80 2.08
C LYS A 179 5.07 -25.19 2.32
N THR A 180 5.93 -24.24 2.69
CA THR A 180 7.33 -24.52 3.00
C THR A 180 7.53 -25.08 4.41
N GLN A 181 6.54 -24.93 5.29
CA GLN A 181 6.57 -25.31 6.70
C GLN A 181 7.69 -24.64 7.53
N ARG A 182 8.45 -23.72 6.96
CA ARG A 182 9.64 -23.09 7.57
C ARG A 182 9.33 -22.21 8.80
N TYR A 183 8.06 -21.81 9.00
CA TYR A 183 7.59 -20.94 10.08
C TYR A 183 6.54 -21.60 11.00
N LEU A 184 6.33 -22.91 10.88
CA LEU A 184 5.25 -23.59 11.62
C LEU A 184 5.71 -24.26 12.91
N GLU A 185 7.01 -24.24 13.21
CA GLU A 185 7.60 -24.89 14.39
C GLU A 185 7.61 -24.01 15.66
N GLU A 186 6.84 -22.89 15.66
CA GLU A 186 6.66 -22.03 16.83
C GLU A 186 5.20 -22.05 17.36
#